data_a6233e753235828d43a9f6d8ee49fb1c
#
_entry.id   a6233e753235828d43a9f6d8ee49fb1c
#
_cell.length_a   1.000
_cell.length_b   1.000
_cell.length_c   1.000
_cell.angle_alpha   90.00
_cell.angle_beta   90.00
_cell.angle_gamma   90.00
#
_symmetry.space_group_name_H-M   'P 1'
#
loop_
_entity.id
_entity.type
_entity.pdbx_description
1 polymer ?
#
loop_
_entity_poly.entity_id
_entity_poly.type
_entity_poly.pdbx_seq_one_letter_code
_entity_poly.pdbx_strand_id
1 'polypeptide(L)'
;MTGIVKKILLSSGIAFSALAGNALPPEDSIKVVKGQVSDYYIPVVNQYEITGTVVDEQGNPLEGATVMFFSSPVHCNTNIEGRYTLKATDNDVHLYAYYPGKSFANVKRAVDDRQVKIVMQSGKHKSVQRQPAQATRWYDPAHPVTRTYCNPMNISYNYEPYNNNVQSNGSFRSSADPMGLTYKDEYFLFSTNQGGFHYSKNLSDWEFAPASFQRRPTDDDMCAPAAFVSGDTLFYTGSTYEGLPVWYSTSPKSGRFKRAIERNTLPSWDPCLFLDDDGKLYLYYGSSNEYPLKGVQVSRDDFRPVSKIYDIMMLRPEEHGWERFGMNNDDEVTLRPFTEGAYMTKHNGKYYFQYGAPGTEFKVYADGVYVSDSPLGPFTYQQHNPMSYKPGGFVQGVGHSGTFQDLKGNYWHVGTCMLSLKYKFERRIGLYPTAFDPDGVMYSTTASVSYTHLTLPTT
;
A
#
# COMPACT_ATOMS: atom_id res chain seq x y z
N MET A 1 26.93 14.73 23.03
CA MET A 1 26.01 14.09 22.06
C MET A 1 25.28 12.88 22.61
N THR A 2 25.72 12.24 23.67
CA THR A 2 25.08 11.04 24.26
C THR A 2 23.84 11.28 25.13
N GLY A 3 23.49 12.52 25.43
CA GLY A 3 22.35 12.83 26.30
C GLY A 3 21.02 13.11 25.61
N ILE A 4 21.04 13.48 24.35
CA ILE A 4 19.84 13.92 23.60
C ILE A 4 19.10 12.71 23.02
N VAL A 5 19.84 11.72 22.52
CA VAL A 5 19.27 10.48 21.96
C VAL A 5 18.41 9.71 22.97
N LYS A 6 18.76 9.77 24.28
CA LYS A 6 17.98 9.10 25.33
C LYS A 6 16.62 9.74 25.64
N LYS A 7 16.43 11.02 25.33
CA LYS A 7 15.19 11.74 25.64
C LYS A 7 14.10 11.58 24.58
N ILE A 8 14.50 11.39 23.33
CA ILE A 8 13.58 11.30 22.19
C ILE A 8 12.93 9.92 22.10
N LEU A 9 13.67 8.88 22.47
CA LEU A 9 13.20 7.50 22.50
C LEU A 9 12.07 7.22 23.51
N LEU A 10 11.85 8.12 24.47
CA LEU A 10 10.84 7.96 25.51
C LEU A 10 9.47 8.60 25.19
N SER A 11 9.39 9.45 24.17
CA SER A 11 8.16 10.19 23.86
C SER A 11 7.30 9.55 22.74
N SER A 12 7.86 8.64 21.94
CA SER A 12 7.15 8.08 20.78
C SER A 12 6.44 6.75 21.03
N GLY A 13 6.52 6.18 22.24
CA GLY A 13 5.87 4.90 22.55
C GLY A 13 6.44 3.69 21.77
N ILE A 14 7.46 3.89 20.95
CA ILE A 14 8.25 2.82 20.37
C ILE A 14 9.34 2.51 21.37
N ALA A 15 9.19 1.43 22.10
CA ALA A 15 10.23 0.93 22.99
C ALA A 15 11.38 0.38 22.14
N PHE A 16 12.25 1.27 21.69
CA PHE A 16 13.60 0.84 21.38
C PHE A 16 14.23 0.46 22.71
N SER A 17 14.47 -0.82 22.94
CA SER A 17 15.35 -1.25 23.98
C SER A 17 16.66 -0.49 23.78
N ALA A 18 17.08 0.25 24.80
CA ALA A 18 18.31 0.98 24.74
C ALA A 18 19.42 0.03 24.26
N LEU A 19 19.93 0.25 23.08
CA LEU A 19 21.19 -0.34 22.62
C LEU A 19 22.27 0.21 23.58
N ALA A 20 22.46 -0.53 24.67
CA ALA A 20 23.59 -0.30 25.53
C ALA A 20 24.83 -0.70 24.73
N GLY A 21 25.57 0.28 24.27
CA GLY A 21 26.95 0.10 23.91
C GLY A 21 27.32 -0.16 22.47
N ASN A 22 26.42 -0.06 21.50
CA ASN A 22 26.84 -0.05 20.11
C ASN A 22 27.06 1.39 19.65
N ALA A 23 28.31 1.75 19.44
CA ALA A 23 28.69 2.88 18.61
C ALA A 23 27.89 2.80 17.30
N LEU A 24 27.55 3.94 16.71
CA LEU A 24 27.12 3.97 15.31
C LEU A 24 28.03 3.05 14.52
N PRO A 25 27.47 2.18 13.65
CA PRO A 25 28.29 1.34 12.83
C PRO A 25 29.36 2.23 12.13
N PRO A 26 30.60 1.77 11.99
CA PRO A 26 31.62 2.53 11.28
C PRO A 26 31.09 2.90 9.89
N GLU A 27 31.55 4.01 9.32
CA GLU A 27 31.11 4.46 7.98
C GLU A 27 31.14 3.34 6.94
N ASP A 28 32.03 2.38 7.08
CA ASP A 28 32.13 1.18 6.24
C ASP A 28 30.91 0.22 6.36
N SER A 29 30.06 0.39 7.37
CA SER A 29 28.83 -0.39 7.54
C SER A 29 27.62 0.20 6.79
N ILE A 30 27.77 1.37 6.22
CA ILE A 30 26.76 1.99 5.36
C ILE A 30 27.07 1.60 3.93
N LYS A 31 26.25 0.75 3.36
CA LYS A 31 26.39 0.37 1.96
C LYS A 31 25.71 1.41 1.07
N VAL A 32 26.50 2.13 0.30
CA VAL A 32 25.99 2.94 -0.79
C VAL A 32 25.59 2.00 -1.93
N VAL A 33 24.32 1.94 -2.22
CA VAL A 33 23.82 1.16 -3.35
C VAL A 33 23.67 2.11 -4.54
N LYS A 34 24.57 1.95 -5.50
CA LYS A 34 24.45 2.59 -6.82
C LYS A 34 23.52 1.73 -7.66
N GLY A 35 22.28 2.12 -7.69
CA GLY A 35 21.27 1.49 -8.56
C GLY A 35 21.16 2.25 -9.89
N GLN A 36 20.11 1.96 -10.61
CA GLN A 36 19.69 2.74 -11.78
C GLN A 36 18.99 4.05 -11.39
N VAL A 37 18.80 4.26 -10.10
CA VAL A 37 18.35 5.49 -9.45
C VAL A 37 19.55 6.13 -8.78
N SER A 38 19.43 7.39 -8.38
CA SER A 38 20.42 8.13 -7.59
C SER A 38 20.98 7.31 -6.41
N ASP A 39 22.21 7.61 -6.05
CA ASP A 39 22.86 6.98 -4.89
C ASP A 39 22.00 7.15 -3.63
N TYR A 40 21.79 6.06 -2.89
CA TYR A 40 21.09 6.09 -1.61
C TYR A 40 21.80 5.17 -0.60
N TYR A 41 21.62 5.48 0.67
CA TYR A 41 22.23 4.73 1.75
C TYR A 41 21.25 3.69 2.27
N ILE A 42 21.63 2.41 2.17
CA ILE A 42 20.93 1.34 2.89
C ILE A 42 21.78 0.99 4.10
N PRO A 43 21.30 1.23 5.31
CA PRO A 43 22.02 0.77 6.49
C PRO A 43 22.11 -0.73 6.51
N VAL A 44 23.24 -1.24 6.90
CA VAL A 44 23.41 -2.65 7.18
C VAL A 44 22.66 -2.97 8.46
N VAL A 45 21.49 -3.56 8.35
CA VAL A 45 20.73 -4.04 9.50
C VAL A 45 21.22 -5.46 9.82
N ASN A 46 21.64 -5.69 11.04
CA ASN A 46 22.00 -7.03 11.47
C ASN A 46 20.77 -7.94 11.38
N GLN A 47 20.87 -8.94 10.52
CA GLN A 47 19.84 -9.96 10.37
C GLN A 47 20.22 -11.21 11.16
N TYR A 48 19.25 -11.81 11.79
CA TYR A 48 19.37 -13.07 12.51
C TYR A 48 18.15 -13.94 12.28
N GLU A 49 18.26 -15.21 12.59
CA GLU A 49 17.13 -16.12 12.48
C GLU A 49 16.37 -16.18 13.81
N ILE A 50 15.06 -16.11 13.70
CA ILE A 50 14.14 -16.52 14.75
C ILE A 50 13.45 -17.82 14.34
N THR A 51 13.23 -18.67 15.31
CA THR A 51 12.55 -19.95 15.12
C THR A 51 11.36 -20.05 16.07
N GLY A 52 10.46 -20.96 15.79
CA GLY A 52 9.36 -21.20 16.70
C GLY A 52 8.39 -22.25 16.23
N THR A 53 7.27 -22.31 16.91
CA THR A 53 6.17 -23.22 16.57
C THR A 53 4.85 -22.50 16.55
N VAL A 54 3.98 -22.89 15.64
CA VAL A 54 2.57 -22.47 15.61
C VAL A 54 1.71 -23.69 15.99
N VAL A 55 0.89 -23.52 17.00
CA VAL A 55 0.00 -24.56 17.52
C VAL A 55 -1.42 -24.03 17.73
N ASP A 56 -2.39 -24.92 17.83
CA ASP A 56 -3.74 -24.57 18.28
C ASP A 56 -3.84 -24.47 19.80
N GLU A 57 -5.05 -24.20 20.32
CA GLU A 57 -5.33 -24.08 21.75
C GLU A 57 -5.08 -25.38 22.53
N GLN A 58 -5.13 -26.51 21.85
CA GLN A 58 -4.87 -27.84 22.40
C GLN A 58 -3.39 -28.20 22.33
N GLY A 59 -2.57 -27.37 21.69
CA GLY A 59 -1.14 -27.61 21.53
C GLY A 59 -0.77 -28.47 20.31
N ASN A 60 -1.74 -28.78 19.44
CA ASN A 60 -1.46 -29.52 18.21
C ASN A 60 -0.73 -28.60 17.21
N PRO A 61 0.30 -29.12 16.50
CA PRO A 61 1.01 -28.33 15.51
C PRO A 61 0.11 -27.98 14.30
N LEU A 62 0.28 -26.79 13.79
CA LEU A 62 -0.43 -26.33 12.61
C LEU A 62 0.53 -26.28 11.42
N GLU A 63 0.43 -27.28 10.54
CA GLU A 63 1.19 -27.33 9.30
C GLU A 63 0.66 -26.32 8.29
N GLY A 64 1.55 -25.58 7.61
CA GLY A 64 1.19 -24.60 6.59
C GLY A 64 0.68 -23.27 7.16
N ALA A 65 0.80 -23.03 8.47
CA ALA A 65 0.54 -21.73 9.04
C ALA A 65 1.56 -20.72 8.51
N THR A 66 1.09 -19.58 8.00
CA THR A 66 1.95 -18.50 7.52
C THR A 66 2.39 -17.64 8.68
N VAL A 67 3.70 -17.44 8.84
CA VAL A 67 4.32 -16.57 9.84
C VAL A 67 5.10 -15.46 9.15
N MET A 68 4.94 -14.23 9.63
CA MET A 68 5.55 -13.04 9.01
C MET A 68 5.71 -11.90 10.01
N PHE A 69 6.41 -10.85 9.59
CA PHE A 69 6.40 -9.55 10.26
C PHE A 69 5.46 -8.57 9.57
N PHE A 70 4.93 -7.62 10.33
CA PHE A 70 4.09 -6.57 9.77
C PHE A 70 4.84 -5.77 8.69
N SER A 71 4.17 -5.54 7.57
CA SER A 71 4.72 -4.79 6.44
C SER A 71 6.04 -5.32 5.87
N SER A 72 6.37 -6.56 6.14
CA SER A 72 7.55 -7.22 5.60
C SER A 72 7.17 -8.18 4.46
N PRO A 73 7.92 -8.20 3.35
CA PRO A 73 7.75 -9.23 2.34
C PRO A 73 8.28 -10.60 2.80
N VAL A 74 8.91 -10.65 3.97
CA VAL A 74 9.51 -11.86 4.52
C VAL A 74 8.47 -12.66 5.27
N HIS A 75 8.21 -13.86 4.81
CA HIS A 75 7.29 -14.81 5.46
C HIS A 75 7.80 -16.24 5.29
N CYS A 76 7.25 -17.14 6.07
CA CYS A 76 7.48 -18.57 5.92
C CYS A 76 6.21 -19.34 6.31
N ASN A 77 6.12 -20.58 5.85
CA ASN A 77 5.09 -21.51 6.27
C ASN A 77 5.66 -22.54 7.22
N THR A 78 4.86 -22.94 8.20
CA THR A 78 5.24 -23.98 9.13
C THR A 78 5.27 -25.36 8.47
N ASN A 79 6.19 -26.20 8.95
CA ASN A 79 6.27 -27.61 8.54
C ASN A 79 5.21 -28.46 9.29
N ILE A 80 5.23 -29.78 9.06
CA ILE A 80 4.31 -30.74 9.68
C ILE A 80 4.35 -30.73 11.23
N GLU A 81 5.46 -30.32 11.80
CA GLU A 81 5.63 -30.18 13.26
C GLU A 81 5.23 -28.79 13.75
N GLY A 82 4.65 -27.97 12.88
CA GLY A 82 4.29 -26.58 13.17
C GLY A 82 5.48 -25.65 13.34
N ARG A 83 6.70 -26.05 12.96
CA ARG A 83 7.92 -25.25 13.13
C ARG A 83 8.12 -24.27 11.99
N TYR A 84 8.66 -23.11 12.33
CA TYR A 84 9.05 -22.09 11.38
C TYR A 84 10.45 -21.52 11.66
N THR A 85 11.07 -20.95 10.64
CA THR A 85 12.30 -20.15 10.72
C THR A 85 12.11 -18.91 9.85
N LEU A 86 12.40 -17.74 10.41
CA LEU A 86 12.20 -16.45 9.76
C LEU A 86 13.41 -15.55 10.01
N LYS A 87 13.90 -14.86 8.98
CA LYS A 87 14.95 -13.85 9.14
C LYS A 87 14.33 -12.59 9.72
N ALA A 88 14.97 -12.03 10.73
CA ALA A 88 14.51 -10.89 11.49
C ALA A 88 15.61 -9.85 11.69
N THR A 89 15.19 -8.64 11.98
CA THR A 89 16.01 -7.55 12.49
C THR A 89 15.53 -7.16 13.89
N ASP A 90 16.23 -6.23 14.53
CA ASP A 90 15.82 -5.75 15.85
C ASP A 90 14.49 -4.95 15.82
N ASN A 91 14.10 -4.46 14.65
CA ASN A 91 12.83 -3.76 14.44
C ASN A 91 11.63 -4.71 14.30
N ASP A 92 11.91 -5.98 14.00
CA ASP A 92 10.88 -7.00 13.75
C ASP A 92 10.38 -7.61 15.07
N VAL A 93 9.64 -6.82 15.84
CA VAL A 93 9.16 -7.21 17.18
C VAL A 93 7.74 -7.80 17.19
N HIS A 94 6.98 -7.62 16.12
CA HIS A 94 5.63 -8.16 15.98
C HIS A 94 5.55 -9.25 14.93
N LEU A 95 5.31 -10.48 15.41
CA LEU A 95 5.07 -11.66 14.60
C LEU A 95 3.57 -11.85 14.39
N TYR A 96 3.21 -12.08 13.17
CA TYR A 96 1.85 -12.39 12.76
C TYR A 96 1.79 -13.83 12.28
N ALA A 97 0.74 -14.53 12.67
CA ALA A 97 0.48 -15.85 12.12
C ALA A 97 -0.96 -15.95 11.61
N TYR A 98 -1.10 -16.65 10.52
CA TYR A 98 -2.35 -16.92 9.88
C TYR A 98 -2.52 -18.43 9.61
N TYR A 99 -3.71 -18.94 9.88
CA TYR A 99 -4.09 -20.33 9.58
C TYR A 99 -5.59 -20.44 9.31
N PRO A 100 -6.04 -21.28 8.35
CA PRO A 100 -7.45 -21.47 8.05
C PRO A 100 -8.31 -21.83 9.25
N GLY A 101 -9.41 -21.12 9.46
CA GLY A 101 -10.36 -21.39 10.54
C GLY A 101 -9.89 -20.97 11.93
N LYS A 102 -8.73 -20.34 12.04
CA LYS A 102 -8.22 -19.75 13.28
C LYS A 102 -8.27 -18.23 13.25
N SER A 103 -8.32 -17.60 14.40
CA SER A 103 -8.13 -16.17 14.54
C SER A 103 -6.70 -15.80 14.20
N PHE A 104 -6.53 -14.67 13.54
CA PHE A 104 -5.21 -14.10 13.29
C PHE A 104 -4.46 -13.85 14.58
N ALA A 105 -3.22 -14.31 14.66
CA ALA A 105 -2.38 -14.13 15.84
C ALA A 105 -1.36 -13.01 15.63
N ASN A 106 -1.24 -12.16 16.64
CA ASN A 106 -0.21 -11.13 16.74
C ASN A 106 0.55 -11.35 18.04
N VAL A 107 1.83 -11.67 17.94
CA VAL A 107 2.69 -11.95 19.09
C VAL A 107 3.83 -10.95 19.11
N LYS A 108 3.90 -10.15 20.18
CA LYS A 108 5.05 -9.28 20.43
C LYS A 108 6.16 -10.09 21.07
N ARG A 109 7.33 -10.11 20.45
CA ARG A 109 8.54 -10.70 21.01
C ARG A 109 9.45 -9.64 21.64
N ALA A 110 10.30 -10.02 22.58
CA ALA A 110 11.45 -9.20 22.93
C ALA A 110 12.52 -9.29 21.83
N VAL A 111 13.34 -8.26 21.70
CA VAL A 111 14.39 -8.22 20.67
C VAL A 111 15.33 -9.44 20.78
N ASP A 112 15.63 -9.87 22.00
CA ASP A 112 16.54 -11.01 22.26
C ASP A 112 15.87 -12.39 22.14
N ASP A 113 14.55 -12.44 22.03
CA ASP A 113 13.84 -13.71 21.86
C ASP A 113 14.11 -14.27 20.46
N ARG A 114 14.79 -15.39 20.42
CA ARG A 114 15.10 -16.14 19.20
C ARG A 114 14.18 -17.33 18.97
N GLN A 115 13.35 -17.67 19.97
CA GLN A 115 12.36 -18.73 19.85
C GLN A 115 10.99 -18.22 20.31
N VAL A 116 10.03 -18.24 19.41
CA VAL A 116 8.68 -17.71 19.68
C VAL A 116 7.61 -18.75 19.36
N LYS A 117 6.87 -19.14 20.39
CA LYS A 117 5.69 -19.99 20.23
C LYS A 117 4.45 -19.15 19.97
N ILE A 118 3.71 -19.48 18.92
CA ILE A 118 2.45 -18.83 18.57
C ILE A 118 1.32 -19.82 18.83
N VAL A 119 0.34 -19.41 19.64
CA VAL A 119 -0.87 -20.20 19.89
C VAL A 119 -2.03 -19.52 19.17
N MET A 120 -2.62 -20.22 18.20
CA MET A 120 -3.74 -19.71 17.41
C MET A 120 -5.07 -20.12 18.02
N GLN A 121 -5.94 -19.14 18.20
CA GLN A 121 -7.26 -19.35 18.78
C GLN A 121 -8.28 -19.72 17.71
N SER A 122 -9.24 -20.57 18.06
CA SER A 122 -10.40 -20.81 17.21
C SER A 122 -11.21 -19.53 17.05
N GLY A 123 -11.39 -19.09 15.83
CA GLY A 123 -12.07 -17.83 15.51
C GLY A 123 -13.30 -18.08 14.64
N LYS A 124 -14.41 -17.50 15.05
CA LYS A 124 -15.47 -17.22 14.09
C LYS A 124 -15.10 -15.92 13.40
N HIS A 125 -14.68 -16.00 12.15
CA HIS A 125 -14.69 -14.81 11.31
C HIS A 125 -16.12 -14.29 11.32
N LYS A 126 -16.37 -13.19 12.00
CA LYS A 126 -17.58 -12.44 11.77
C LYS A 126 -17.46 -11.91 10.35
N SER A 127 -18.15 -12.54 9.42
CA SER A 127 -18.39 -11.91 8.13
C SER A 127 -19.08 -10.58 8.44
N VAL A 128 -18.35 -9.49 8.25
CA VAL A 128 -18.96 -8.17 8.38
C VAL A 128 -19.94 -8.06 7.23
N GLN A 129 -21.20 -8.23 7.53
CA GLN A 129 -22.25 -7.99 6.53
C GLN A 129 -22.15 -6.52 6.15
N ARG A 130 -21.80 -6.29 4.90
CA ARG A 130 -21.82 -4.96 4.34
C ARG A 130 -23.25 -4.46 4.36
N GLN A 131 -23.50 -3.42 5.12
CA GLN A 131 -24.76 -2.69 4.99
C GLN A 131 -24.68 -1.87 3.69
N PRO A 132 -25.67 -1.98 2.81
CA PRO A 132 -25.77 -1.09 1.66
C PRO A 132 -25.67 0.34 2.18
N ALA A 133 -24.73 1.12 1.67
CA ALA A 133 -24.73 2.54 1.96
C ALA A 133 -26.02 3.11 1.38
N GLN A 134 -26.86 3.64 2.23
CA GLN A 134 -27.85 4.58 1.75
C GLN A 134 -27.06 5.80 1.28
N ALA A 135 -26.93 5.92 -0.03
CA ALA A 135 -26.44 7.16 -0.63
C ALA A 135 -27.41 8.24 -0.17
N THR A 136 -26.96 9.14 0.69
CA THR A 136 -27.68 10.39 0.96
C THR A 136 -27.57 11.18 -0.33
N ARG A 137 -28.56 11.05 -1.18
CA ARG A 137 -28.63 11.84 -2.39
C ARG A 137 -29.00 13.27 -1.96
N TRP A 138 -28.03 14.14 -1.97
CA TRP A 138 -28.23 15.60 -1.92
C TRP A 138 -28.69 16.11 -3.29
N TYR A 139 -29.34 15.28 -4.06
CA TYR A 139 -29.74 15.57 -5.41
C TYR A 139 -31.25 15.83 -5.43
N ASP A 140 -31.61 17.05 -5.74
CA ASP A 140 -32.98 17.39 -6.08
C ASP A 140 -33.15 17.17 -7.60
N PRO A 141 -33.93 16.15 -8.04
CA PRO A 141 -34.15 15.88 -9.46
C PRO A 141 -34.89 17.00 -10.19
N ALA A 142 -35.58 17.88 -9.46
CA ALA A 142 -36.27 19.06 -10.04
C ALA A 142 -35.29 20.19 -10.39
N HIS A 143 -34.10 20.17 -9.80
CA HIS A 143 -33.05 21.15 -10.07
C HIS A 143 -31.77 20.41 -10.41
N PRO A 144 -31.59 19.96 -11.67
CA PRO A 144 -30.37 19.27 -12.07
C PRO A 144 -29.18 20.22 -11.97
N VAL A 145 -28.51 20.17 -10.84
CA VAL A 145 -27.26 20.90 -10.62
C VAL A 145 -26.18 20.27 -11.45
N THR A 146 -25.25 21.06 -11.90
CA THR A 146 -23.93 20.62 -12.34
C THR A 146 -23.41 19.54 -11.40
N ARG A 147 -23.04 18.39 -11.97
CA ARG A 147 -22.56 17.25 -11.17
C ARG A 147 -21.36 17.69 -10.34
N THR A 148 -21.47 17.51 -9.06
CA THR A 148 -20.42 17.81 -8.10
C THR A 148 -20.00 16.52 -7.41
N TYR A 149 -18.73 16.42 -7.05
CA TYR A 149 -18.26 15.43 -6.10
C TYR A 149 -17.50 16.12 -4.98
N CYS A 150 -17.32 15.45 -3.86
CA CYS A 150 -16.58 15.98 -2.72
C CYS A 150 -15.54 14.97 -2.23
N ASN A 151 -14.53 15.48 -1.56
CA ASN A 151 -13.59 14.67 -0.81
C ASN A 151 -13.87 14.74 0.70
N PRO A 152 -13.81 13.62 1.41
CA PRO A 152 -13.60 12.28 0.87
C PRO A 152 -14.76 11.83 -0.02
N MET A 153 -14.47 10.93 -0.97
CA MET A 153 -15.47 10.44 -1.92
C MET A 153 -16.68 9.84 -1.18
N ASN A 154 -17.87 10.14 -1.68
CA ASN A 154 -19.13 9.59 -1.13
C ASN A 154 -19.40 8.20 -1.70
N ILE A 155 -18.62 7.22 -1.25
CA ILE A 155 -18.74 5.82 -1.62
C ILE A 155 -19.07 4.96 -0.40
N SER A 156 -19.51 3.72 -0.61
CA SER A 156 -19.76 2.80 0.48
C SER A 156 -18.46 2.23 1.03
N TYR A 157 -18.01 2.74 2.17
CA TYR A 157 -16.84 2.19 2.87
C TYR A 157 -17.21 0.98 3.72
N ASN A 158 -16.37 -0.05 3.69
CA ASN A 158 -16.53 -1.22 4.55
C ASN A 158 -15.95 -0.95 5.95
N TYR A 159 -16.36 -1.77 6.91
CA TYR A 159 -15.69 -1.81 8.20
C TYR A 159 -14.36 -2.53 8.06
N GLU A 160 -13.31 -2.00 8.65
CA GLU A 160 -12.01 -2.64 8.67
C GLU A 160 -11.98 -3.78 9.68
N PRO A 161 -11.91 -5.05 9.23
CA PRO A 161 -12.13 -6.17 10.12
C PRO A 161 -10.86 -6.66 10.84
N TYR A 162 -9.66 -6.31 10.37
CA TYR A 162 -8.47 -7.09 10.72
C TYR A 162 -7.30 -6.33 11.31
N ASN A 163 -7.42 -5.07 11.60
CA ASN A 163 -6.28 -4.39 12.15
C ASN A 163 -6.20 -4.54 13.66
N ASN A 164 -5.62 -5.65 14.12
CA ASN A 164 -5.38 -5.91 15.54
C ASN A 164 -4.52 -4.83 16.22
N ASN A 165 -3.67 -4.13 15.48
CA ASN A 165 -2.88 -3.03 16.00
C ASN A 165 -3.73 -1.82 16.34
N VAL A 166 -4.89 -1.71 15.76
CA VAL A 166 -5.74 -0.53 15.84
C VAL A 166 -7.01 -0.79 16.59
N GLN A 167 -7.25 -2.03 17.01
CA GLN A 167 -8.44 -2.43 17.78
C GLN A 167 -9.75 -1.97 17.14
N SER A 168 -9.82 -1.99 15.82
CA SER A 168 -10.99 -1.47 15.11
C SER A 168 -12.23 -2.28 15.42
N ASN A 169 -12.07 -3.58 15.70
CA ASN A 169 -13.16 -4.51 15.97
C ASN A 169 -14.35 -4.37 14.99
N GLY A 170 -14.06 -3.91 13.77
CA GLY A 170 -15.08 -3.56 12.80
C GLY A 170 -15.88 -2.29 13.15
N SER A 171 -15.37 -1.43 14.03
CA SER A 171 -16.09 -0.24 14.50
C SER A 171 -15.95 0.96 13.56
N PHE A 172 -14.93 0.97 12.72
CA PHE A 172 -14.62 2.09 11.82
C PHE A 172 -14.78 1.69 10.37
N ARG A 173 -15.44 2.56 9.61
CA ARG A 173 -15.47 2.42 8.16
C ARG A 173 -14.21 3.02 7.60
N SER A 174 -13.45 2.21 6.88
CA SER A 174 -12.17 2.62 6.32
C SER A 174 -11.95 2.07 4.94
N SER A 175 -11.20 2.79 4.15
CA SER A 175 -10.62 2.34 2.90
C SER A 175 -9.34 3.11 2.63
N ALA A 176 -8.38 2.45 2.02
CA ALA A 176 -7.08 3.00 1.74
C ALA A 176 -6.47 2.39 0.48
N ASP A 177 -5.27 2.84 0.17
CA ASP A 177 -4.42 2.25 -0.87
C ASP A 177 -5.19 2.08 -2.19
N PRO A 178 -5.84 3.14 -2.67
CA PRO A 178 -6.74 3.04 -3.82
C PRO A 178 -5.97 3.01 -5.13
N MET A 179 -6.51 2.27 -6.08
CA MET A 179 -6.14 2.41 -7.48
C MET A 179 -7.39 2.57 -8.34
N GLY A 180 -7.30 3.48 -9.31
CA GLY A 180 -8.32 3.71 -10.31
C GLY A 180 -7.89 3.24 -11.68
N LEU A 181 -8.85 2.83 -12.50
CA LEU A 181 -8.61 2.56 -13.92
C LEU A 181 -9.88 2.77 -14.75
N THR A 182 -9.67 2.91 -16.05
CA THR A 182 -10.74 2.92 -17.04
C THR A 182 -10.82 1.56 -17.70
N TYR A 183 -12.02 0.98 -17.72
CA TYR A 183 -12.28 -0.30 -18.37
C TYR A 183 -13.54 -0.18 -19.21
N LYS A 184 -13.38 -0.36 -20.53
CA LYS A 184 -14.43 -0.09 -21.52
C LYS A 184 -14.91 1.36 -21.40
N ASP A 185 -16.15 1.59 -21.09
CA ASP A 185 -16.81 2.91 -20.97
C ASP A 185 -17.08 3.33 -19.52
N GLU A 186 -16.42 2.70 -18.56
CA GLU A 186 -16.63 2.93 -17.12
C GLU A 186 -15.30 3.05 -16.36
N TYR A 187 -15.38 3.65 -15.18
CA TYR A 187 -14.29 3.82 -14.23
C TYR A 187 -14.43 2.79 -13.12
N PHE A 188 -13.32 2.22 -12.72
CA PHE A 188 -13.24 1.23 -11.65
C PHE A 188 -12.30 1.74 -10.57
N LEU A 189 -12.69 1.55 -9.32
CA LEU A 189 -11.93 1.93 -8.14
C LEU A 189 -11.81 0.73 -7.21
N PHE A 190 -10.60 0.27 -7.04
CA PHE A 190 -10.23 -0.77 -6.10
C PHE A 190 -9.57 -0.15 -4.88
N SER A 191 -9.74 -0.75 -3.71
CA SER A 191 -9.12 -0.28 -2.48
C SER A 191 -9.09 -1.36 -1.41
N THR A 192 -8.22 -1.19 -0.45
CA THR A 192 -7.98 -2.15 0.64
C THR A 192 -9.25 -2.52 1.38
N ASN A 193 -9.42 -3.81 1.66
CA ASN A 193 -10.45 -4.38 2.56
C ASN A 193 -11.90 -4.14 2.14
N GLN A 194 -12.19 -3.94 0.87
CA GLN A 194 -13.57 -3.66 0.44
C GLN A 194 -14.38 -4.91 0.08
N GLY A 195 -13.76 -6.07 -0.13
CA GLY A 195 -14.47 -7.29 -0.56
C GLY A 195 -15.16 -7.15 -1.93
N GLY A 196 -14.64 -6.27 -2.76
CA GLY A 196 -15.15 -5.90 -4.05
C GLY A 196 -14.53 -4.60 -4.53
N PHE A 197 -15.21 -3.90 -5.40
CA PHE A 197 -14.74 -2.65 -5.97
C PHE A 197 -15.91 -1.71 -6.29
N HIS A 198 -15.60 -0.45 -6.49
CA HIS A 198 -16.57 0.53 -6.97
C HIS A 198 -16.42 0.75 -8.47
N TYR A 199 -17.52 1.10 -9.13
CA TYR A 199 -17.50 1.49 -10.54
C TYR A 199 -18.41 2.69 -10.77
N SER A 200 -18.12 3.48 -11.79
CA SER A 200 -18.83 4.70 -12.13
C SER A 200 -18.79 4.97 -13.63
N LYS A 201 -19.82 5.68 -14.15
CA LYS A 201 -19.82 6.20 -15.52
C LYS A 201 -19.38 7.66 -15.62
N ASN A 202 -19.20 8.34 -14.47
CA ASN A 202 -19.09 9.79 -14.45
C ASN A 202 -18.19 10.32 -13.31
N LEU A 203 -17.47 9.46 -12.59
CA LEU A 203 -16.58 9.79 -11.47
C LEU A 203 -17.25 10.44 -10.24
N SER A 204 -18.55 10.69 -10.27
CA SER A 204 -19.31 11.26 -9.15
C SER A 204 -20.26 10.28 -8.48
N ASP A 205 -20.93 9.48 -9.29
CA ASP A 205 -21.89 8.49 -8.83
C ASP A 205 -21.23 7.11 -8.88
N TRP A 206 -21.02 6.50 -7.73
CA TRP A 206 -20.32 5.24 -7.59
C TRP A 206 -21.23 4.13 -7.09
N GLU A 207 -21.22 3.02 -7.79
CA GLU A 207 -21.88 1.79 -7.40
C GLU A 207 -20.85 0.79 -6.88
N PHE A 208 -21.28 -0.17 -6.07
CA PHE A 208 -20.41 -1.20 -5.54
C PHE A 208 -20.75 -2.57 -6.11
N ALA A 209 -19.73 -3.26 -6.61
CA ALA A 209 -19.79 -4.66 -7.00
C ALA A 209 -19.05 -5.52 -5.96
N PRO A 210 -19.76 -6.38 -5.20
CA PRO A 210 -19.08 -7.39 -4.39
C PRO A 210 -18.38 -8.37 -5.31
N ALA A 211 -17.12 -8.69 -5.02
CA ALA A 211 -16.35 -9.64 -5.79
C ALA A 211 -15.98 -10.85 -4.95
N SER A 212 -16.27 -12.02 -5.47
CA SER A 212 -15.80 -13.29 -4.92
C SER A 212 -14.39 -13.58 -5.44
N PHE A 213 -13.39 -12.90 -4.93
CA PHE A 213 -12.03 -13.39 -5.09
C PHE A 213 -11.96 -14.72 -4.35
N GLN A 214 -11.43 -15.77 -5.01
CA GLN A 214 -11.17 -17.01 -4.31
C GLN A 214 -10.08 -16.75 -3.28
N ARG A 215 -10.50 -16.49 -2.07
CA ARG A 215 -9.59 -16.25 -0.97
C ARG A 215 -9.01 -17.57 -0.53
N ARG A 216 -7.72 -17.63 -0.50
CA ARG A 216 -7.07 -18.47 0.47
C ARG A 216 -7.22 -17.82 1.83
N PRO A 217 -7.08 -18.61 2.88
CA PRO A 217 -7.04 -18.06 4.22
C PRO A 217 -5.99 -16.95 4.44
N THR A 218 -4.96 -16.92 3.61
CA THR A 218 -3.87 -15.94 3.62
C THR A 218 -4.08 -14.74 2.67
N ASP A 219 -5.11 -14.74 1.84
CA ASP A 219 -5.41 -13.66 0.89
C ASP A 219 -6.22 -12.54 1.60
N ASP A 220 -5.75 -12.08 2.69
CA ASP A 220 -6.41 -11.19 3.66
C ASP A 220 -7.02 -9.94 3.01
N ASP A 221 -8.24 -10.06 2.51
CA ASP A 221 -9.04 -9.03 1.85
C ASP A 221 -8.31 -8.20 0.78
N MET A 222 -7.13 -8.65 0.34
CA MET A 222 -6.35 -8.01 -0.71
C MET A 222 -6.01 -6.55 -0.38
N CYS A 223 -5.17 -6.36 0.62
CA CYS A 223 -4.60 -5.04 0.90
C CYS A 223 -3.85 -4.49 -0.32
N ALA A 224 -3.87 -3.19 -0.49
CA ALA A 224 -3.21 -2.46 -1.57
C ALA A 224 -3.44 -3.14 -2.94
N PRO A 225 -4.67 -3.11 -3.45
CA PRO A 225 -5.02 -3.77 -4.69
C PRO A 225 -4.34 -3.11 -5.89
N ALA A 226 -4.01 -3.93 -6.89
CA ALA A 226 -3.58 -3.49 -8.20
C ALA A 226 -4.42 -4.14 -9.29
N ALA A 227 -4.66 -3.41 -10.36
CA ALA A 227 -5.36 -3.93 -11.52
C ALA A 227 -4.80 -3.33 -12.81
N PHE A 228 -4.93 -4.06 -13.90
CA PHE A 228 -4.64 -3.56 -15.23
C PHE A 228 -5.58 -4.21 -16.25
N VAL A 229 -5.64 -3.61 -17.43
CA VAL A 229 -6.48 -4.08 -18.53
C VAL A 229 -5.60 -4.52 -19.69
N SER A 230 -5.93 -5.68 -20.24
CA SER A 230 -5.33 -6.17 -21.48
C SER A 230 -6.43 -6.67 -22.42
N GLY A 231 -6.66 -5.96 -23.53
CA GLY A 231 -7.82 -6.20 -24.39
C GLY A 231 -9.12 -6.08 -23.61
N ASP A 232 -9.97 -7.10 -23.70
CA ASP A 232 -11.27 -7.16 -23.00
C ASP A 232 -11.18 -7.70 -21.57
N THR A 233 -9.99 -7.96 -21.07
CA THR A 233 -9.78 -8.61 -19.78
C THR A 233 -9.22 -7.65 -18.74
N LEU A 234 -9.90 -7.55 -17.61
CA LEU A 234 -9.41 -6.89 -16.41
C LEU A 234 -8.71 -7.92 -15.54
N PHE A 235 -7.46 -7.64 -15.18
CA PHE A 235 -6.66 -8.40 -14.25
C PHE A 235 -6.59 -7.68 -12.91
N TYR A 236 -6.56 -8.45 -11.83
CA TYR A 236 -6.59 -7.94 -10.47
C TYR A 236 -5.66 -8.72 -9.56
N THR A 237 -5.00 -8.03 -8.65
CA THR A 237 -4.16 -8.59 -7.60
C THR A 237 -4.13 -7.67 -6.39
N GLY A 238 -3.42 -8.05 -5.36
CA GLY A 238 -3.12 -7.24 -4.18
C GLY A 238 -2.01 -7.84 -3.36
N SER A 239 -1.68 -7.21 -2.25
CA SER A 239 -0.70 -7.72 -1.30
C SER A 239 -1.16 -9.03 -0.71
N THR A 240 -0.32 -10.04 -0.75
CA THR A 240 -0.54 -11.33 -0.11
C THR A 240 0.75 -11.86 0.49
N TYR A 241 0.62 -12.76 1.43
CA TYR A 241 1.76 -13.35 2.13
C TYR A 241 2.38 -14.54 1.42
N GLU A 242 1.71 -15.06 0.41
CA GLU A 242 2.13 -16.28 -0.31
C GLU A 242 2.67 -16.03 -1.71
N GLY A 243 2.96 -14.79 -2.07
CA GLY A 243 3.31 -14.37 -3.41
C GLY A 243 2.11 -13.75 -4.13
N LEU A 244 2.28 -13.40 -5.38
CA LEU A 244 1.31 -12.64 -6.16
C LEU A 244 0.25 -13.56 -6.77
N PRO A 245 -0.96 -13.66 -6.21
CA PRO A 245 -2.08 -14.26 -6.92
C PRO A 245 -2.62 -13.24 -7.92
N VAL A 246 -3.04 -13.69 -9.07
CA VAL A 246 -3.67 -12.85 -10.08
C VAL A 246 -5.01 -13.43 -10.49
N TRP A 247 -6.04 -12.61 -10.48
CA TRP A 247 -7.38 -12.94 -10.96
C TRP A 247 -7.69 -12.18 -12.23
N TYR A 248 -8.62 -12.66 -13.01
CA TYR A 248 -9.09 -11.98 -14.20
C TYR A 248 -10.60 -12.11 -14.41
N SER A 249 -11.17 -11.14 -15.10
CA SER A 249 -12.56 -11.16 -15.52
C SER A 249 -12.77 -10.35 -16.81
N THR A 250 -13.62 -10.84 -17.69
CA THR A 250 -14.13 -10.09 -18.86
C THR A 250 -15.46 -9.40 -18.57
N SER A 251 -16.03 -9.69 -17.39
CA SER A 251 -17.29 -9.13 -16.90
C SER A 251 -17.19 -8.82 -15.40
N PRO A 252 -16.30 -7.89 -15.00
CA PRO A 252 -15.96 -7.69 -13.59
C PRO A 252 -17.17 -7.32 -12.73
N LYS A 253 -18.14 -6.55 -13.22
CA LYS A 253 -19.35 -6.17 -12.48
C LYS A 253 -20.23 -7.36 -12.08
N SER A 254 -20.05 -8.52 -12.68
CA SER A 254 -20.69 -9.75 -12.19
C SER A 254 -20.15 -10.23 -10.85
N GLY A 255 -19.06 -9.65 -10.37
CA GLY A 255 -18.36 -10.07 -9.17
C GLY A 255 -17.59 -11.38 -9.33
N ARG A 256 -17.61 -11.99 -10.51
CA ARG A 256 -16.99 -13.29 -10.78
C ARG A 256 -15.62 -13.10 -11.40
N PHE A 257 -14.61 -13.54 -10.68
CA PHE A 257 -13.24 -13.57 -11.15
C PHE A 257 -12.71 -15.01 -11.17
N LYS A 258 -11.93 -15.32 -12.18
CA LYS A 258 -11.17 -16.56 -12.28
C LYS A 258 -9.73 -16.27 -11.89
N ARG A 259 -9.07 -17.26 -11.32
CA ARG A 259 -7.65 -17.15 -11.01
C ARG A 259 -6.82 -17.41 -12.26
N ALA A 260 -5.99 -16.46 -12.64
CA ALA A 260 -5.04 -16.60 -13.74
C ALA A 260 -3.86 -17.47 -13.32
N ILE A 261 -3.34 -17.21 -12.10
CA ILE A 261 -2.30 -18.00 -11.48
C ILE A 261 -2.59 -18.21 -10.00
N GLU A 262 -2.17 -19.37 -9.49
CA GLU A 262 -2.32 -19.71 -8.08
C GLU A 262 -1.34 -18.93 -7.20
N ARG A 263 -0.07 -18.86 -7.64
CA ARG A 263 1.01 -18.19 -6.93
C ARG A 263 2.10 -17.72 -7.89
N ASN A 264 2.65 -16.57 -7.60
CA ASN A 264 3.99 -16.21 -8.02
C ASN A 264 4.97 -16.51 -6.88
N THR A 265 6.21 -16.88 -7.21
CA THR A 265 7.28 -17.06 -6.23
C THR A 265 7.83 -15.74 -5.72
N LEU A 266 7.43 -14.63 -6.29
CA LEU A 266 7.85 -13.29 -5.90
C LEU A 266 6.91 -12.76 -4.82
N PRO A 267 7.35 -12.65 -3.55
CA PRO A 267 6.60 -11.95 -2.52
C PRO A 267 6.41 -10.50 -2.96
N SER A 268 5.18 -10.05 -3.00
CA SER A 268 4.88 -8.67 -3.37
C SER A 268 3.98 -8.05 -2.33
N TRP A 269 4.43 -6.91 -1.79
CA TRP A 269 3.65 -6.07 -0.92
C TRP A 269 3.43 -4.75 -1.63
N ASP A 270 2.20 -4.22 -1.57
CA ASP A 270 1.78 -3.03 -2.31
C ASP A 270 2.13 -3.11 -3.81
N PRO A 271 1.63 -4.14 -4.52
CA PRO A 271 1.98 -4.35 -5.90
C PRO A 271 1.32 -3.31 -6.82
N CYS A 272 2.04 -2.91 -7.87
CA CYS A 272 1.49 -2.23 -9.03
C CYS A 272 1.86 -3.03 -10.29
N LEU A 273 0.87 -3.46 -11.05
CA LEU A 273 1.07 -4.08 -12.35
C LEU A 273 0.86 -3.02 -13.43
N PHE A 274 1.90 -2.78 -14.21
CA PHE A 274 1.91 -1.80 -15.28
C PHE A 274 2.15 -2.49 -16.63
N LEU A 275 1.15 -2.44 -17.50
CA LEU A 275 1.24 -2.90 -18.88
C LEU A 275 1.67 -1.74 -19.76
N ASP A 276 2.86 -1.82 -20.33
CA ASP A 276 3.41 -0.78 -21.19
C ASP A 276 2.86 -0.88 -22.63
N ASP A 277 3.02 0.19 -23.40
CA ASP A 277 2.55 0.30 -24.80
C ASP A 277 3.21 -0.74 -25.72
N ASP A 278 4.43 -1.19 -25.39
CA ASP A 278 5.14 -2.25 -26.12
C ASP A 278 4.66 -3.66 -25.76
N GLY A 279 3.65 -3.75 -24.89
CA GLY A 279 3.05 -5.00 -24.44
C GLY A 279 3.83 -5.73 -23.35
N LYS A 280 4.92 -5.17 -22.82
CA LYS A 280 5.60 -5.73 -21.67
C LYS A 280 4.88 -5.39 -20.38
N LEU A 281 4.91 -6.32 -19.44
CA LEU A 281 4.31 -6.17 -18.13
C LEU A 281 5.38 -5.99 -17.07
N TYR A 282 5.18 -5.00 -16.20
CA TYR A 282 6.08 -4.69 -15.10
C TYR A 282 5.34 -4.79 -13.78
N LEU A 283 6.02 -5.29 -12.76
CA LEU A 283 5.57 -5.31 -11.38
C LEU A 283 6.47 -4.38 -10.56
N TYR A 284 5.86 -3.40 -9.92
CA TYR A 284 6.50 -2.57 -8.90
C TYR A 284 5.90 -2.92 -7.55
N TYR A 285 6.72 -2.93 -6.49
CA TYR A 285 6.27 -3.36 -5.17
C TYR A 285 7.23 -2.94 -4.06
N GLY A 286 6.75 -2.99 -2.84
CA GLY A 286 7.50 -2.77 -1.62
C GLY A 286 6.72 -1.91 -0.63
N SER A 287 6.95 -2.16 0.66
CA SER A 287 6.36 -1.45 1.78
C SER A 287 7.27 -1.62 2.97
N SER A 288 8.07 -0.60 3.30
CA SER A 288 9.14 -0.73 4.29
C SER A 288 9.73 0.60 4.72
N ASN A 289 10.35 0.61 5.88
CA ASN A 289 11.26 1.68 6.32
C ASN A 289 12.75 1.29 6.21
N GLU A 290 13.06 0.11 5.69
CA GLU A 290 14.42 -0.45 5.63
C GLU A 290 14.88 -0.82 4.23
N TYR A 291 13.92 -1.09 3.33
CA TYR A 291 14.21 -1.61 2.00
C TYR A 291 13.66 -0.70 0.91
N PRO A 292 14.35 -0.59 -0.23
CA PRO A 292 13.87 0.19 -1.36
C PRO A 292 12.61 -0.43 -1.97
N LEU A 293 11.80 0.42 -2.58
CA LEU A 293 10.78 -0.02 -3.52
C LEU A 293 11.45 -0.62 -4.76
N LYS A 294 10.85 -1.65 -5.32
CA LYS A 294 11.43 -2.51 -6.34
C LYS A 294 10.62 -2.51 -7.61
N GLY A 295 11.30 -2.86 -8.71
CA GLY A 295 10.67 -3.05 -10.01
C GLY A 295 11.26 -4.26 -10.75
N VAL A 296 10.43 -4.94 -11.52
CA VAL A 296 10.83 -6.11 -12.30
C VAL A 296 9.92 -6.28 -13.51
N GLN A 297 10.46 -6.69 -14.64
CA GLN A 297 9.63 -7.14 -15.75
C GLN A 297 9.15 -8.57 -15.48
N VAL A 298 7.85 -8.81 -15.68
CA VAL A 298 7.23 -10.12 -15.51
C VAL A 298 6.62 -10.62 -16.83
N SER A 299 6.53 -11.93 -16.95
CA SER A 299 5.83 -12.58 -18.08
C SER A 299 4.34 -12.27 -18.02
N ARG A 300 3.71 -12.10 -19.18
CA ARG A 300 2.26 -11.93 -19.28
C ARG A 300 1.49 -13.24 -19.13
N ASP A 301 2.17 -14.36 -19.35
CA ASP A 301 1.52 -15.69 -19.36
C ASP A 301 1.39 -16.27 -17.95
N ASP A 302 2.43 -16.09 -17.13
CA ASP A 302 2.51 -16.69 -15.81
C ASP A 302 2.95 -15.73 -14.69
N PHE A 303 3.13 -14.43 -15.01
CA PHE A 303 3.50 -13.36 -14.08
C PHE A 303 4.81 -13.57 -13.33
N ARG A 304 5.69 -14.45 -13.84
CA ARG A 304 7.01 -14.69 -13.26
C ARG A 304 8.01 -13.64 -13.74
N PRO A 305 9.01 -13.31 -12.92
CA PRO A 305 10.10 -12.45 -13.33
C PRO A 305 10.81 -12.97 -14.58
N VAL A 306 11.00 -12.08 -15.56
CA VAL A 306 11.76 -12.32 -16.78
C VAL A 306 12.98 -11.39 -16.90
N SER A 307 13.17 -10.50 -15.94
CA SER A 307 14.35 -9.67 -15.76
C SER A 307 14.93 -9.83 -14.36
N LYS A 308 16.09 -9.24 -14.11
CA LYS A 308 16.56 -9.03 -12.73
C LYS A 308 15.60 -8.06 -12.00
N ILE A 309 15.59 -8.14 -10.68
CA ILE A 309 14.89 -7.19 -9.83
C ILE A 309 15.75 -5.95 -9.66
N TYR A 310 15.15 -4.77 -9.80
CA TYR A 310 15.81 -3.47 -9.66
C TYR A 310 15.33 -2.80 -8.38
N ASP A 311 16.25 -2.20 -7.66
CA ASP A 311 15.92 -1.25 -6.61
C ASP A 311 15.59 0.08 -7.27
N ILE A 312 14.37 0.55 -7.08
CA ILE A 312 13.87 1.76 -7.77
C ILE A 312 14.21 3.01 -6.97
N MET A 313 13.78 3.07 -5.71
CA MET A 313 14.06 4.22 -4.85
C MET A 313 13.99 3.85 -3.37
N MET A 314 14.61 4.68 -2.54
CA MET A 314 14.50 4.70 -1.09
C MET A 314 14.36 6.15 -0.63
N LEU A 315 13.69 6.36 0.49
CA LEU A 315 13.50 7.69 1.07
C LEU A 315 14.85 8.35 1.44
N ARG A 316 14.90 9.66 1.29
CA ARG A 316 16.05 10.52 1.61
C ARG A 316 15.61 11.70 2.48
N PRO A 317 15.11 11.44 3.70
CA PRO A 317 14.51 12.47 4.55
C PRO A 317 15.49 13.58 4.95
N GLU A 318 16.80 13.34 4.86
CA GLU A 318 17.84 14.34 5.04
C GLU A 318 17.89 15.38 3.90
N GLU A 319 17.46 14.98 2.70
CA GLU A 319 17.41 15.86 1.52
C GLU A 319 15.99 16.36 1.24
N HIS A 320 14.99 15.49 1.48
CA HIS A 320 13.60 15.73 1.18
C HIS A 320 12.78 15.88 2.46
N GLY A 321 12.71 17.10 3.00
CA GLY A 321 12.11 17.37 4.30
C GLY A 321 10.68 16.84 4.48
N TRP A 322 9.89 16.74 3.42
CA TRP A 322 8.52 16.19 3.47
C TRP A 322 8.48 14.67 3.71
N GLU A 323 9.56 13.95 3.44
CA GLU A 323 9.72 12.53 3.73
C GLU A 323 10.04 12.25 5.21
N ARG A 324 10.29 13.28 6.02
CA ARG A 324 10.63 13.12 7.43
C ARG A 324 9.46 12.56 8.21
N PHE A 325 9.78 11.72 9.17
CA PHE A 325 8.82 11.10 10.07
C PHE A 325 8.06 12.16 10.90
N GLY A 326 6.89 11.77 11.44
CA GLY A 326 6.12 12.60 12.38
C GLY A 326 4.98 13.40 11.76
N MET A 327 4.10 13.88 12.62
CA MET A 327 2.87 14.59 12.23
C MET A 327 3.08 15.90 11.47
N ASN A 328 4.25 16.49 11.57
CA ASN A 328 4.59 17.75 10.91
C ASN A 328 5.91 17.66 10.15
N ASN A 329 6.37 16.45 9.82
CA ASN A 329 7.69 16.17 9.27
C ASN A 329 8.82 16.75 10.17
N ASP A 330 8.61 16.74 11.48
CA ASP A 330 9.43 17.42 12.50
C ASP A 330 10.29 16.46 13.32
N ASP A 331 10.13 15.16 13.13
CA ASP A 331 10.99 14.18 13.79
C ASP A 331 12.39 14.17 13.18
N GLU A 332 13.37 13.75 13.96
CA GLU A 332 14.75 13.71 13.52
C GLU A 332 14.94 12.74 12.34
N VAL A 333 15.85 13.09 11.43
CA VAL A 333 16.19 12.28 10.25
C VAL A 333 16.74 10.90 10.58
N THR A 334 17.16 10.67 11.82
CA THR A 334 17.60 9.37 12.32
C THR A 334 16.46 8.36 12.46
N LEU A 335 15.21 8.84 12.56
CA LEU A 335 14.03 8.01 12.49
C LEU A 335 13.70 7.74 11.02
N ARG A 336 13.57 6.49 10.66
CA ARG A 336 13.30 6.11 9.27
C ARG A 336 11.83 6.19 8.99
N PRO A 337 11.44 7.08 8.11
CA PRO A 337 10.08 7.12 7.61
C PRO A 337 9.77 5.88 6.78
N PHE A 338 8.49 5.61 6.65
CA PHE A 338 7.97 4.48 5.91
C PHE A 338 7.68 4.87 4.46
N THR A 339 8.05 4.03 3.52
CA THR A 339 7.68 4.18 2.10
C THR A 339 6.90 2.98 1.62
N GLU A 340 5.92 3.24 0.79
CA GLU A 340 4.99 2.25 0.24
C GLU A 340 4.30 2.77 -1.02
N GLY A 341 3.30 2.06 -1.53
CA GLY A 341 2.42 2.58 -2.58
C GLY A 341 3.11 2.79 -3.92
N ALA A 342 4.00 1.88 -4.31
CA ALA A 342 4.62 1.90 -5.62
C ALA A 342 3.57 1.96 -6.74
N TYR A 343 3.58 3.00 -7.56
CA TYR A 343 2.66 3.13 -8.69
C TYR A 343 3.35 3.72 -9.92
N MET A 344 3.00 3.25 -11.10
CA MET A 344 3.58 3.71 -12.34
C MET A 344 2.55 4.37 -13.25
N THR A 345 2.88 5.58 -13.70
CA THR A 345 2.13 6.32 -14.73
C THR A 345 3.06 6.63 -15.90
N LYS A 346 2.57 6.49 -17.13
CA LYS A 346 3.33 6.89 -18.33
C LYS A 346 2.68 8.13 -18.96
N HIS A 347 3.50 9.11 -19.28
CA HIS A 347 3.06 10.32 -19.97
C HIS A 347 4.15 10.81 -20.92
N ASN A 348 3.79 11.07 -22.18
CA ASN A 348 4.70 11.57 -23.23
C ASN A 348 6.02 10.80 -23.33
N GLY A 349 5.94 9.46 -23.23
CA GLY A 349 7.09 8.56 -23.32
C GLY A 349 7.95 8.47 -22.06
N LYS A 350 7.66 9.25 -21.02
CA LYS A 350 8.33 9.18 -19.72
C LYS A 350 7.52 8.37 -18.70
N TYR A 351 8.25 7.79 -17.76
CA TYR A 351 7.73 6.94 -16.69
C TYR A 351 7.80 7.68 -15.37
N TYR A 352 6.66 7.82 -14.70
CA TYR A 352 6.48 8.53 -13.44
C TYR A 352 6.19 7.51 -12.35
N PHE A 353 7.21 7.24 -11.55
CA PHE A 353 7.11 6.31 -10.44
C PHE A 353 6.68 7.04 -9.18
N GLN A 354 5.47 6.75 -8.71
CA GLN A 354 4.88 7.35 -7.51
C GLN A 354 5.20 6.49 -6.28
N TYR A 355 5.28 7.12 -5.11
CA TYR A 355 5.50 6.47 -3.82
C TYR A 355 4.91 7.30 -2.69
N GLY A 356 4.40 6.63 -1.65
CA GLY A 356 3.87 7.25 -0.44
C GLY A 356 4.91 7.37 0.68
N ALA A 357 4.91 8.49 1.41
CA ALA A 357 5.73 8.77 2.60
C ALA A 357 5.09 9.86 3.46
N PRO A 358 5.47 10.02 4.75
CA PRO A 358 6.38 9.20 5.56
C PRO A 358 5.68 8.03 6.28
N GLY A 359 4.38 7.88 6.13
CA GLY A 359 3.57 6.84 6.75
C GLY A 359 2.10 7.24 6.84
N THR A 360 1.22 6.28 6.65
CA THR A 360 -0.24 6.49 6.51
C THR A 360 -0.91 7.04 7.77
N GLU A 361 -0.26 6.95 8.93
CA GLU A 361 -0.74 7.47 10.21
C GLU A 361 -0.55 8.98 10.39
N PHE A 362 0.20 9.63 9.49
CA PHE A 362 0.51 11.04 9.61
C PHE A 362 -0.36 11.90 8.69
N LYS A 363 -0.81 13.06 9.21
CA LYS A 363 -1.55 14.03 8.38
C LYS A 363 -0.74 14.59 7.21
N VAL A 364 0.57 14.44 7.26
CA VAL A 364 1.53 14.84 6.23
C VAL A 364 1.79 13.74 5.19
N TYR A 365 1.06 12.62 5.27
CA TYR A 365 1.17 11.55 4.29
C TYR A 365 0.93 12.09 2.88
N ALA A 366 1.85 11.82 1.98
CA ALA A 366 1.91 12.45 0.67
C ALA A 366 2.49 11.47 -0.36
N ASP A 367 2.37 11.78 -1.64
CA ASP A 367 3.07 11.05 -2.69
C ASP A 367 4.15 11.91 -3.35
N GLY A 368 5.30 11.31 -3.52
CA GLY A 368 6.38 11.81 -4.36
C GLY A 368 6.46 11.09 -5.70
N VAL A 369 7.27 11.61 -6.59
CA VAL A 369 7.48 11.07 -7.93
C VAL A 369 8.96 11.03 -8.27
N TYR A 370 9.39 9.94 -8.87
CA TYR A 370 10.65 9.81 -9.61
C TYR A 370 10.33 9.63 -11.10
N VAL A 371 11.13 10.21 -11.98
CA VAL A 371 10.91 10.21 -13.42
C VAL A 371 12.05 9.52 -14.16
N SER A 372 11.73 8.75 -15.20
CA SER A 372 12.69 8.03 -16.04
C SER A 372 12.24 8.00 -17.50
N ASP A 373 13.19 7.76 -18.39
CA ASP A 373 12.96 7.42 -19.80
C ASP A 373 12.77 5.90 -20.02
N SER A 374 12.87 5.10 -18.95
CA SER A 374 12.76 3.64 -19.01
C SER A 374 11.92 3.12 -17.83
N PRO A 375 11.10 2.06 -18.02
CA PRO A 375 10.23 1.54 -16.97
C PRO A 375 10.97 0.98 -15.75
N LEU A 376 12.22 0.60 -15.88
CA LEU A 376 13.06 0.10 -14.80
C LEU A 376 14.23 1.04 -14.44
N GLY A 377 14.13 2.30 -14.88
CA GLY A 377 15.11 3.33 -14.55
C GLY A 377 16.30 3.43 -15.53
N PRO A 378 17.29 4.26 -15.18
CA PRO A 378 17.43 5.00 -13.93
C PRO A 378 16.35 6.08 -13.74
N PHE A 379 15.94 6.27 -12.50
CA PHE A 379 14.95 7.27 -12.12
C PHE A 379 15.61 8.48 -11.46
N THR A 380 15.05 9.66 -11.70
CA THR A 380 15.48 10.92 -11.11
C THR A 380 14.34 11.50 -10.27
N TYR A 381 14.66 12.01 -9.09
CA TYR A 381 13.69 12.69 -8.23
C TYR A 381 13.08 13.88 -8.95
N GLN A 382 11.75 13.93 -8.99
CA GLN A 382 11.03 15.02 -9.63
C GLN A 382 11.19 16.31 -8.82
N GLN A 383 11.40 17.43 -9.50
CA GLN A 383 11.32 18.74 -8.86
C GLN A 383 9.92 19.01 -8.34
N HIS A 384 9.81 19.82 -7.29
CA HIS A 384 8.54 20.21 -6.69
C HIS A 384 7.71 19.06 -6.09
N ASN A 385 8.36 17.97 -5.67
CA ASN A 385 7.72 16.98 -4.81
C ASN A 385 7.40 17.61 -3.42
N PRO A 386 6.39 17.11 -2.72
CA PRO A 386 5.48 16.04 -3.12
C PRO A 386 4.46 16.48 -4.17
N MET A 387 4.06 15.55 -5.05
CA MET A 387 3.05 15.80 -6.09
C MET A 387 1.63 15.90 -5.53
N SER A 388 1.35 15.22 -4.43
CA SER A 388 0.10 15.30 -3.67
C SER A 388 0.43 15.56 -2.21
N TYR A 389 -0.20 16.56 -1.61
CA TYR A 389 0.10 16.94 -0.23
C TYR A 389 -1.05 17.78 0.37
N LYS A 390 -1.60 17.33 1.48
CA LYS A 390 -2.68 18.05 2.18
C LYS A 390 -2.59 17.89 3.70
N PRO A 391 -1.69 18.61 4.36
CA PRO A 391 -1.40 18.42 5.78
C PRO A 391 -2.42 19.07 6.73
N GLY A 392 -3.47 19.67 6.22
CA GLY A 392 -4.44 20.40 7.04
C GLY A 392 -5.87 20.36 6.50
N GLY A 393 -6.81 20.78 7.32
CA GLY A 393 -8.24 20.76 7.02
C GLY A 393 -8.93 19.49 7.50
N PHE A 394 -10.17 19.32 7.09
CA PHE A 394 -11.01 18.16 7.49
C PHE A 394 -10.49 16.84 6.91
N VAL A 395 -10.09 16.85 5.63
CA VAL A 395 -9.46 15.71 4.95
C VAL A 395 -7.97 15.99 4.86
N GLN A 396 -7.16 15.11 5.38
CA GLN A 396 -5.71 15.27 5.46
C GLN A 396 -4.99 14.10 4.80
N GLY A 397 -3.69 14.24 4.55
CA GLY A 397 -2.89 13.22 3.89
C GLY A 397 -2.95 13.35 2.38
N VAL A 398 -3.19 12.29 1.69
CA VAL A 398 -3.19 11.97 0.26
C VAL A 398 -1.88 11.29 -0.14
N GLY A 399 -1.71 10.09 0.37
CA GLY A 399 -0.58 9.21 0.03
C GLY A 399 -1.06 7.81 -0.33
N HIS A 400 -0.13 6.97 -0.78
CA HIS A 400 -0.38 5.63 -1.31
C HIS A 400 -1.52 5.64 -2.33
N SER A 401 -1.25 6.22 -3.45
CA SER A 401 -2.27 6.63 -4.41
C SER A 401 -1.99 6.04 -5.79
N GLY A 402 -3.02 6.00 -6.63
CA GLY A 402 -2.91 5.65 -8.03
C GLY A 402 -3.35 6.79 -8.94
N THR A 403 -2.73 6.91 -10.10
CA THR A 403 -3.11 7.90 -11.11
C THR A 403 -3.58 7.21 -12.38
N PHE A 404 -4.76 7.58 -12.87
CA PHE A 404 -5.36 7.00 -14.06
C PHE A 404 -5.93 8.07 -15.00
N GLN A 405 -6.20 7.69 -16.23
CA GLN A 405 -6.88 8.57 -17.19
C GLN A 405 -8.36 8.27 -17.27
N ASP A 406 -9.16 9.33 -17.39
CA ASP A 406 -10.57 9.21 -17.74
C ASP A 406 -10.76 8.94 -19.25
N LEU A 407 -12.00 8.71 -19.65
CA LEU A 407 -12.37 8.48 -21.07
C LEU A 407 -12.09 9.66 -22.01
N LYS A 408 -11.74 10.80 -21.46
CA LYS A 408 -11.39 12.02 -22.22
C LYS A 408 -9.88 12.28 -22.22
N GLY A 409 -9.10 11.41 -21.54
CA GLY A 409 -7.66 11.56 -21.42
C GLY A 409 -7.18 12.47 -20.29
N ASN A 410 -8.08 12.97 -19.43
CA ASN A 410 -7.67 13.73 -18.24
C ASN A 410 -7.13 12.78 -17.17
N TYR A 411 -6.12 13.22 -16.44
CA TYR A 411 -5.54 12.46 -15.34
C TYR A 411 -6.25 12.72 -14.01
N TRP A 412 -6.45 11.67 -13.27
CA TRP A 412 -7.06 11.68 -11.94
C TRP A 412 -6.21 10.89 -10.97
N HIS A 413 -6.03 11.44 -9.80
CA HIS A 413 -5.29 10.84 -8.69
C HIS A 413 -6.26 10.42 -7.60
N VAL A 414 -6.25 9.14 -7.24
CA VAL A 414 -7.02 8.62 -6.12
C VAL A 414 -6.05 8.29 -5.00
N GLY A 415 -6.29 8.83 -3.81
CA GLY A 415 -5.34 8.70 -2.70
C GLY A 415 -6.00 8.43 -1.36
N THR A 416 -5.22 7.89 -0.45
CA THR A 416 -5.60 7.64 0.93
C THR A 416 -5.63 8.94 1.72
N CYS A 417 -6.78 9.24 2.31
CA CYS A 417 -6.99 10.40 3.18
C CYS A 417 -7.22 9.99 4.63
N MET A 418 -6.62 10.68 5.55
CA MET A 418 -6.85 10.53 6.99
C MET A 418 -7.93 11.50 7.46
N LEU A 419 -8.89 11.01 8.25
CA LEU A 419 -9.95 11.82 8.86
C LEU A 419 -9.78 12.01 10.36
N SER A 420 -9.26 11.03 11.06
CA SER A 420 -9.22 11.02 12.52
C SER A 420 -7.81 10.98 13.05
N LEU A 421 -7.48 11.92 13.94
CA LEU A 421 -6.23 11.91 14.69
C LEU A 421 -6.26 10.93 15.87
N LYS A 422 -7.45 10.51 16.29
CA LYS A 422 -7.59 9.50 17.35
C LYS A 422 -7.34 8.10 16.86
N TYR A 423 -7.57 7.89 15.58
CA TYR A 423 -7.61 6.59 15.00
C TYR A 423 -6.88 6.58 13.65
N LYS A 424 -5.59 6.31 13.69
CA LYS A 424 -4.67 6.46 12.57
C LYS A 424 -5.05 5.69 11.29
N PHE A 425 -5.95 4.71 11.39
CA PHE A 425 -6.43 3.95 10.24
C PHE A 425 -7.90 4.20 9.91
N GLU A 426 -8.52 5.24 10.46
CA GLU A 426 -9.78 5.73 9.94
C GLU A 426 -9.52 6.57 8.69
N ARG A 427 -9.44 5.87 7.57
CA ARG A 427 -9.05 6.41 6.28
C ARG A 427 -10.22 6.46 5.31
N ARG A 428 -10.15 7.35 4.36
CA ARG A 428 -11.10 7.50 3.25
C ARG A 428 -10.32 7.72 1.97
N ILE A 429 -11.03 7.72 0.87
CA ILE A 429 -10.47 7.94 -0.46
C ILE A 429 -10.82 9.32 -0.95
N GLY A 430 -9.82 10.01 -1.48
CA GLY A 430 -9.98 11.25 -2.21
C GLY A 430 -9.71 11.06 -3.70
N LEU A 431 -10.39 11.85 -4.53
CA LEU A 431 -10.20 11.92 -5.97
C LEU A 431 -9.80 13.34 -6.34
N TYR A 432 -8.72 13.50 -7.08
CA TYR A 432 -8.11 14.80 -7.36
C TYR A 432 -7.72 14.93 -8.83
N PRO A 433 -7.96 16.11 -9.47
CA PRO A 433 -7.42 16.39 -10.77
C PRO A 433 -5.90 16.40 -10.76
N THR A 434 -5.31 15.81 -11.77
CA THR A 434 -3.86 15.69 -11.92
C THR A 434 -3.46 16.16 -13.31
N ALA A 435 -2.31 16.80 -13.41
CA ALA A 435 -1.80 17.32 -14.66
C ALA A 435 -0.27 17.21 -14.72
N PHE A 436 0.26 17.47 -15.90
CA PHE A 436 1.69 17.62 -16.17
C PHE A 436 1.90 19.01 -16.73
N ASP A 437 2.86 19.73 -16.18
CA ASP A 437 3.22 21.03 -16.71
C ASP A 437 4.08 20.92 -18.00
N PRO A 438 4.40 22.04 -18.65
CA PRO A 438 5.22 22.02 -19.86
C PRO A 438 6.63 21.44 -19.67
N ASP A 439 7.14 21.48 -18.47
CA ASP A 439 8.46 20.91 -18.11
C ASP A 439 8.37 19.41 -17.76
N GLY A 440 7.15 18.86 -17.77
CA GLY A 440 6.88 17.45 -17.48
C GLY A 440 6.79 17.14 -15.98
N VAL A 441 6.57 18.14 -15.12
CA VAL A 441 6.35 17.93 -13.71
C VAL A 441 4.91 17.48 -13.48
N MET A 442 4.74 16.32 -12.84
CA MET A 442 3.45 15.78 -12.44
C MET A 442 2.99 16.38 -11.11
N TYR A 443 1.75 16.82 -11.03
CA TYR A 443 1.17 17.39 -9.82
C TYR A 443 -0.33 17.13 -9.72
N SER A 444 -0.84 17.05 -8.47
CA SER A 444 -2.26 16.90 -8.17
C SER A 444 -2.81 18.09 -7.38
N THR A 445 -4.03 18.51 -7.72
CA THR A 445 -4.71 19.59 -6.99
C THR A 445 -5.44 19.02 -5.77
N THR A 446 -4.75 18.96 -4.64
CA THR A 446 -5.30 18.38 -3.38
C THR A 446 -5.88 19.43 -2.44
N ALA A 447 -5.81 20.72 -2.77
CA ALA A 447 -6.23 21.82 -1.88
C ALA A 447 -7.75 21.85 -1.64
N SER A 448 -8.57 21.52 -2.65
CA SER A 448 -10.03 21.60 -2.57
C SER A 448 -10.64 20.31 -2.05
N VAL A 449 -11.73 20.44 -1.31
CA VAL A 449 -12.55 19.31 -0.83
C VAL A 449 -13.81 19.09 -1.66
N SER A 450 -14.13 20.00 -2.58
CA SER A 450 -15.26 19.87 -3.49
C SER A 450 -14.93 20.43 -4.86
N TYR A 451 -15.48 19.82 -5.89
CA TYR A 451 -15.31 20.19 -7.29
C TYR A 451 -16.68 20.22 -7.97
N THR A 452 -16.94 21.28 -8.72
CA THR A 452 -18.25 21.49 -9.38
C THR A 452 -18.29 21.02 -10.83
N HIS A 453 -17.14 20.76 -11.45
CA HIS A 453 -17.07 20.32 -12.83
C HIS A 453 -16.11 19.13 -12.96
N LEU A 454 -16.64 18.02 -13.45
CA LEU A 454 -15.85 16.84 -13.83
C LEU A 454 -15.33 16.90 -15.27
N THR A 455 -15.53 18.02 -15.93
CA THR A 455 -14.96 18.28 -17.24
C THR A 455 -13.97 19.42 -17.10
N LEU A 456 -12.69 19.11 -17.19
CA LEU A 456 -11.70 20.16 -17.43
C LEU A 456 -12.05 20.86 -18.73
N PRO A 457 -11.86 22.20 -18.83
CA PRO A 457 -12.06 22.88 -20.09
C PRO A 457 -11.18 22.22 -21.16
N THR A 458 -11.78 21.81 -22.25
CA THR A 458 -11.02 21.48 -23.45
C THR A 458 -10.47 22.78 -23.98
N THR A 459 -9.21 23.06 -23.76
CA THR A 459 -8.46 24.09 -24.50
C THR A 459 -8.08 23.56 -25.84
#